data_186dad9f17596da4675c59027d40badf
#
_entry.id   186dad9f17596da4675c59027d40badf
#
_cell.length_a   1.000
_cell.length_b   1.000
_cell.length_c   1.000
_cell.angle_alpha   90.00
_cell.angle_beta   90.00
_cell.angle_gamma   90.00
#
_symmetry.space_group_name_H-M   'P 1'
#
loop_
_entity.id
_entity.type
_entity.pdbx_description
1 polymer ?
#
loop_
_entity_poly.entity_id
_entity_poly.type
_entity_poly.pdbx_seq_one_letter_code
_entity_poly.pdbx_strand_id
1 'polypeptide(L)'
;MAFGKRLRFFRTRKGLTQKQVGEAAGFKGNTSEVRMAQYETEARTPKEPLIRQLSEMYGVSPRAIKVPDIDSELGLMHTLFALEDMYGFRIANIDGALCLRPANTGSVSITMFDLFSKWYEQAEKVHKGELTKEEYDSWRYNFSEADLPGIHVKVTPSQELSDALIRMSKEKGED
;
A
#
# COMPACT_ATOMS: atom_id res chain seq x y z
N MET A 1 -2.10 18.30 4.91
CA MET A 1 -2.09 16.82 5.14
C MET A 1 -2.59 16.10 3.88
N ALA A 2 -2.15 14.87 3.65
CA ALA A 2 -2.48 14.13 2.41
C ALA A 2 -3.93 13.63 2.34
N PHE A 3 -4.61 13.51 3.46
CA PHE A 3 -5.94 12.92 3.57
C PHE A 3 -7.00 13.68 2.75
N GLY A 4 -7.13 14.98 2.92
CA GLY A 4 -8.12 15.79 2.20
C GLY A 4 -7.89 15.81 0.70
N LYS A 5 -6.63 15.90 0.28
CA LYS A 5 -6.24 15.81 -1.13
C LYS A 5 -6.58 14.42 -1.72
N ARG A 6 -6.43 13.33 -0.93
CA ARG A 6 -6.83 11.98 -1.35
C ARG A 6 -8.34 11.85 -1.51
N LEU A 7 -9.13 12.42 -0.60
CA LEU A 7 -10.59 12.47 -0.75
C LEU A 7 -10.99 13.18 -2.04
N ARG A 8 -10.44 14.38 -2.29
CA ARG A 8 -10.68 15.14 -3.51
C ARG A 8 -10.26 14.36 -4.76
N PHE A 9 -9.09 13.73 -4.73
CA PHE A 9 -8.56 12.93 -5.84
C PHE A 9 -9.53 11.82 -6.23
N PHE A 10 -9.98 10.99 -5.28
CA PHE A 10 -10.89 9.88 -5.57
C PHE A 10 -12.28 10.35 -5.99
N ARG A 11 -12.78 11.43 -5.40
CA ARG A 11 -14.04 12.06 -5.82
C ARG A 11 -13.99 12.51 -7.29
N THR A 12 -12.97 13.27 -7.64
CA THR A 12 -12.80 13.79 -9.02
C THR A 12 -12.57 12.67 -10.02
N ARG A 13 -11.83 11.64 -9.65
CA ARG A 13 -11.64 10.42 -10.46
C ARG A 13 -12.97 9.72 -10.78
N LYS A 14 -13.92 9.74 -9.86
CA LYS A 14 -15.29 9.22 -10.06
C LYS A 14 -16.21 10.22 -10.78
N GLY A 15 -15.75 11.40 -11.13
CA GLY A 15 -16.58 12.45 -11.76
C GLY A 15 -17.66 13.02 -10.86
N LEU A 16 -17.54 12.85 -9.52
CA LEU A 16 -18.55 13.26 -8.56
C LEU A 16 -18.31 14.70 -8.07
N THR A 17 -19.39 15.46 -7.84
CA THR A 17 -19.34 16.76 -7.16
C THR A 17 -19.31 16.58 -5.65
N GLN A 18 -18.83 17.58 -4.92
CA GLN A 18 -18.90 17.60 -3.45
C GLN A 18 -20.33 17.44 -2.92
N LYS A 19 -21.29 18.07 -3.60
CA LYS A 19 -22.70 17.98 -3.27
C LYS A 19 -23.21 16.55 -3.40
N GLN A 20 -22.96 15.88 -4.53
CA GLN A 20 -23.38 14.49 -4.76
C GLN A 20 -22.83 13.54 -3.70
N VAL A 21 -21.53 13.65 -3.39
CA VAL A 21 -20.90 12.81 -2.38
C VAL A 21 -21.47 13.12 -0.98
N GLY A 22 -21.67 14.39 -0.65
CA GLY A 22 -22.24 14.80 0.63
C GLY A 22 -23.67 14.32 0.81
N GLU A 23 -24.51 14.38 -0.23
CA GLU A 23 -25.88 13.85 -0.21
C GLU A 23 -25.89 12.32 -0.03
N ALA A 24 -25.05 11.61 -0.76
CA ALA A 24 -24.91 10.16 -0.63
C ALA A 24 -24.35 9.76 0.75
N ALA A 25 -23.54 10.61 1.38
CA ALA A 25 -23.06 10.44 2.75
C ALA A 25 -24.11 10.79 3.83
N GLY A 26 -25.34 11.17 3.42
CA GLY A 26 -26.46 11.46 4.31
C GLY A 26 -26.55 12.92 4.80
N PHE A 27 -25.73 13.83 4.27
CA PHE A 27 -25.85 15.26 4.56
C PHE A 27 -26.99 15.87 3.73
N LYS A 28 -27.74 16.81 4.30
CA LYS A 28 -28.92 17.40 3.64
C LYS A 28 -28.67 18.82 3.13
N GLY A 29 -29.22 19.11 1.95
CA GLY A 29 -29.24 20.46 1.38
C GLY A 29 -27.84 21.07 1.20
N ASN A 30 -27.69 22.36 1.48
CA ASN A 30 -26.43 23.06 1.33
C ASN A 30 -25.32 22.57 2.27
N THR A 31 -25.66 21.79 3.32
CA THR A 31 -24.65 21.25 4.22
C THR A 31 -23.83 20.12 3.59
N SER A 32 -24.34 19.45 2.56
CA SER A 32 -23.65 18.37 1.85
C SER A 32 -22.35 18.83 1.20
N GLU A 33 -22.42 19.89 0.40
CA GLU A 33 -21.26 20.48 -0.26
C GLU A 33 -20.28 21.08 0.74
N VAL A 34 -20.78 21.88 1.69
CA VAL A 34 -19.94 22.52 2.72
C VAL A 34 -19.19 21.50 3.56
N ARG A 35 -19.84 20.39 3.95
CA ARG A 35 -19.20 19.32 4.71
C ARG A 35 -18.09 18.64 3.91
N MET A 36 -18.35 18.31 2.66
CA MET A 36 -17.32 17.69 1.81
C MET A 36 -16.16 18.67 1.56
N ALA A 37 -16.42 19.95 1.32
CA ALA A 37 -15.38 20.95 1.21
C ALA A 37 -14.51 21.04 2.49
N GLN A 38 -15.15 21.02 3.67
CA GLN A 38 -14.44 20.99 4.96
C GLN A 38 -13.54 19.76 5.15
N TYR A 39 -13.96 18.58 4.67
CA TYR A 39 -13.15 17.37 4.72
C TYR A 39 -11.99 17.40 3.72
N GLU A 40 -12.22 17.90 2.51
CA GLU A 40 -11.19 18.03 1.47
C GLU A 40 -10.15 19.11 1.78
N THR A 41 -10.53 20.17 2.51
CA THR A 41 -9.62 21.21 3.01
C THR A 41 -9.03 20.90 4.38
N GLU A 42 -9.46 19.79 5.00
CA GLU A 42 -9.05 19.33 6.33
C GLU A 42 -9.41 20.31 7.48
N ALA A 43 -10.33 21.25 7.22
CA ALA A 43 -10.97 22.02 8.27
C ALA A 43 -11.77 21.16 9.25
N ARG A 44 -12.09 19.92 8.84
CA ARG A 44 -12.69 18.87 9.66
C ARG A 44 -12.10 17.50 9.29
N THR A 45 -12.00 16.62 10.29
CA THR A 45 -11.62 15.22 10.10
C THR A 45 -12.86 14.34 10.11
N PRO A 46 -13.15 13.55 9.06
CA PRO A 46 -14.25 12.60 9.07
C PRO A 46 -13.96 11.46 10.04
N LYS A 47 -15.01 10.95 10.69
CA LYS A 47 -14.91 9.77 11.55
C LYS A 47 -14.84 8.49 10.73
N GLU A 48 -14.35 7.41 11.32
CA GLU A 48 -14.14 6.11 10.68
C GLU A 48 -15.36 5.58 9.88
N PRO A 49 -16.60 5.64 10.38
CA PRO A 49 -17.75 5.18 9.60
C PRO A 49 -17.94 5.95 8.29
N LEU A 50 -17.71 7.26 8.30
CA LEU A 50 -17.80 8.09 7.10
C LEU A 50 -16.66 7.78 6.12
N ILE A 51 -15.45 7.52 6.61
CA ILE A 51 -14.32 7.13 5.75
C ILE A 51 -14.64 5.82 5.02
N ARG A 52 -15.22 4.83 5.71
CA ARG A 52 -15.65 3.56 5.08
C ARG A 52 -16.71 3.81 4.00
N GLN A 53 -17.74 4.59 4.32
CA GLN A 53 -18.80 4.93 3.36
C GLN A 53 -18.25 5.67 2.12
N LEU A 54 -17.32 6.62 2.31
CA LEU A 54 -16.66 7.33 1.21
C LEU A 54 -15.80 6.37 0.38
N SER A 55 -15.07 5.47 1.02
CA SER A 55 -14.23 4.50 0.31
C SER A 55 -15.06 3.54 -0.54
N GLU A 56 -16.21 3.08 -0.06
CA GLU A 56 -17.17 2.26 -0.81
C GLU A 56 -17.69 3.03 -2.04
N MET A 57 -18.11 4.29 -1.87
CA MET A 57 -18.56 5.13 -2.98
C MET A 57 -17.48 5.34 -4.03
N TYR A 58 -16.24 5.47 -3.61
CA TYR A 58 -15.10 5.66 -4.53
C TYR A 58 -14.60 4.33 -5.13
N GLY A 59 -14.99 3.19 -4.57
CA GLY A 59 -14.53 1.86 -4.99
C GLY A 59 -13.05 1.63 -4.64
N VAL A 60 -12.62 2.07 -3.47
CA VAL A 60 -11.25 1.96 -2.98
C VAL A 60 -11.20 1.49 -1.53
N SER A 61 -10.05 0.93 -1.11
CA SER A 61 -9.84 0.60 0.29
C SER A 61 -9.80 1.86 1.16
N PRO A 62 -10.35 1.84 2.40
CA PRO A 62 -10.16 2.92 3.37
C PRO A 62 -8.69 3.30 3.59
N ARG A 63 -7.77 2.32 3.50
CA ARG A 63 -6.32 2.54 3.61
C ARG A 63 -5.76 3.38 2.46
N ALA A 64 -6.34 3.31 1.26
CA ALA A 64 -5.94 4.15 0.13
C ALA A 64 -6.25 5.65 0.36
N ILE A 65 -7.23 5.95 1.21
CA ILE A 65 -7.55 7.32 1.62
C ILE A 65 -6.65 7.78 2.78
N LYS A 66 -6.38 6.88 3.74
CA LYS A 66 -5.57 7.13 4.94
C LYS A 66 -4.08 6.94 4.65
N VAL A 67 -3.46 7.90 4.01
CA VAL A 67 -2.02 7.90 3.78
C VAL A 67 -1.30 8.85 4.74
N PRO A 68 0.00 8.64 5.03
CA PRO A 68 0.82 9.57 5.79
C PRO A 68 0.82 10.99 5.19
N ASP A 69 1.25 11.99 5.97
CA ASP A 69 1.43 13.35 5.48
C ASP A 69 2.67 13.42 4.57
N ILE A 70 2.41 13.36 3.27
CA ILE A 70 3.42 13.46 2.21
C ILE A 70 3.18 14.70 1.33
N ASP A 71 2.46 15.69 1.83
CA ASP A 71 2.05 16.87 1.07
C ASP A 71 3.14 17.91 0.90
N SER A 72 4.12 17.92 1.80
CA SER A 72 5.28 18.78 1.75
C SER A 72 6.54 17.95 1.47
N GLU A 73 7.53 18.57 0.85
CA GLU A 73 8.84 17.95 0.63
C GLU A 73 9.45 17.48 1.96
N LEU A 74 9.29 18.30 3.01
CA LEU A 74 9.77 17.95 4.34
C LEU A 74 9.02 16.72 4.92
N GLY A 75 7.70 16.68 4.82
CA GLY A 75 6.89 15.53 5.26
C GLY A 75 7.21 14.27 4.47
N LEU A 76 7.38 14.39 3.15
CA LEU A 76 7.84 13.30 2.30
C LEU A 76 9.20 12.77 2.75
N MET A 77 10.18 13.64 2.98
CA MET A 77 11.52 13.23 3.43
C MET A 77 11.49 12.53 4.78
N HIS A 78 10.73 13.03 5.76
CA HIS A 78 10.57 12.33 7.03
C HIS A 78 9.88 10.97 6.89
N THR A 79 8.93 10.83 5.96
CA THR A 79 8.32 9.54 5.65
C THR A 79 9.35 8.56 5.06
N LEU A 80 10.20 9.01 4.15
CA LEU A 80 11.28 8.21 3.58
C LEU A 80 12.32 7.81 4.64
N PHE A 81 12.70 8.71 5.55
CA PHE A 81 13.59 8.38 6.68
C PHE A 81 12.95 7.35 7.62
N ALA A 82 11.65 7.49 7.92
CA ALA A 82 10.95 6.48 8.72
C ALA A 82 10.91 5.11 8.03
N LEU A 83 10.81 5.05 6.71
CA LEU A 83 10.94 3.80 5.95
C LEU A 83 12.36 3.21 6.06
N GLU A 84 13.40 4.06 6.06
CA GLU A 84 14.77 3.61 6.31
C GLU A 84 14.92 3.00 7.71
N ASP A 85 14.44 3.71 8.73
CA ASP A 85 14.56 3.29 10.14
C ASP A 85 13.77 2.02 10.45
N MET A 86 12.51 1.93 9.97
CA MET A 86 11.58 0.86 10.33
C MET A 86 11.70 -0.38 9.45
N TYR A 87 12.04 -0.19 8.17
CA TYR A 87 12.02 -1.26 7.17
C TYR A 87 13.37 -1.49 6.48
N GLY A 88 14.39 -0.72 6.87
CA GLY A 88 15.74 -0.87 6.32
C GLY A 88 15.85 -0.47 4.86
N PHE A 89 15.01 0.45 4.37
CA PHE A 89 15.20 1.01 3.04
C PHE A 89 16.53 1.73 2.94
N ARG A 90 17.10 1.77 1.74
CA ARG A 90 18.35 2.47 1.45
C ARG A 90 18.24 3.23 0.14
N ILE A 91 18.78 4.45 0.14
CA ILE A 91 19.01 5.17 -1.11
C ILE A 91 20.18 4.53 -1.84
N ALA A 92 20.06 4.34 -3.12
CA ALA A 92 21.11 3.78 -3.97
C ALA A 92 21.21 4.55 -5.28
N ASN A 93 22.35 4.46 -5.93
CA ASN A 93 22.57 4.92 -7.30
C ASN A 93 22.80 3.68 -8.18
N ILE A 94 21.94 3.47 -9.16
CA ILE A 94 22.05 2.39 -10.13
C ILE A 94 22.07 3.04 -11.51
N ASP A 95 23.16 2.89 -12.23
CA ASP A 95 23.37 3.42 -13.58
C ASP A 95 23.07 4.93 -13.70
N GLY A 96 23.41 5.70 -12.65
CA GLY A 96 23.19 7.15 -12.59
C GLY A 96 21.81 7.57 -12.06
N ALA A 97 20.89 6.63 -11.86
CA ALA A 97 19.56 6.89 -11.28
C ALA A 97 19.55 6.67 -9.77
N LEU A 98 19.05 7.66 -9.02
CA LEU A 98 18.81 7.49 -7.59
C LEU A 98 17.53 6.68 -7.38
N CYS A 99 17.62 5.62 -6.61
CA CYS A 99 16.52 4.73 -6.33
C CYS A 99 16.44 4.37 -4.84
N LEU A 100 15.24 4.15 -4.34
CA LEU A 100 14.99 3.59 -3.01
C LEU A 100 14.85 2.07 -3.14
N ARG A 101 15.62 1.31 -2.38
CA ARG A 101 15.59 -0.15 -2.39
C ARG A 101 15.48 -0.73 -0.99
N PRO A 102 14.84 -1.88 -0.80
CA PRO A 102 14.92 -2.62 0.45
C PRO A 102 16.37 -3.03 0.75
N ALA A 103 16.75 -3.09 2.02
CA ALA A 103 18.02 -3.70 2.41
C ALA A 103 17.99 -5.22 2.16
N ASN A 104 19.14 -5.80 1.83
CA ASN A 104 19.23 -7.23 1.52
C ASN A 104 19.40 -8.13 2.76
N THR A 105 19.07 -7.63 3.95
CA THR A 105 19.32 -8.32 5.23
C THR A 105 18.12 -8.23 6.17
N GLY A 106 17.79 -9.35 6.84
CA GLY A 106 16.74 -9.44 7.86
C GLY A 106 15.35 -9.90 7.36
N SER A 107 14.49 -10.34 8.28
CA SER A 107 13.15 -10.87 7.97
C SER A 107 12.20 -9.83 7.37
N VAL A 108 12.28 -8.58 7.80
CA VAL A 108 11.51 -7.45 7.24
C VAL A 108 11.85 -7.22 5.78
N SER A 109 13.12 -7.42 5.42
CA SER A 109 13.65 -7.29 4.07
C SER A 109 13.04 -8.31 3.11
N ILE A 110 12.83 -9.56 3.53
CA ILE A 110 12.23 -10.63 2.69
C ILE A 110 10.79 -10.26 2.34
N THR A 111 9.97 -9.90 3.32
CA THR A 111 8.57 -9.50 3.09
C THR A 111 8.47 -8.28 2.20
N MET A 112 9.34 -7.28 2.40
CA MET A 112 9.35 -6.09 1.57
C MET A 112 9.82 -6.41 0.14
N PHE A 113 10.79 -7.30 -0.04
CA PHE A 113 11.21 -7.76 -1.35
C PHE A 113 10.06 -8.42 -2.11
N ASP A 114 9.31 -9.32 -1.45
CA ASP A 114 8.15 -9.99 -2.06
C ASP A 114 7.05 -8.99 -2.45
N LEU A 115 6.78 -7.99 -1.61
CA LEU A 115 5.83 -6.92 -1.91
C LEU A 115 6.26 -6.05 -3.10
N PHE A 116 7.55 -5.70 -3.16
CA PHE A 116 8.10 -4.94 -4.30
C PHE A 116 8.11 -5.76 -5.58
N SER A 117 8.44 -7.06 -5.50
CA SER A 117 8.39 -7.97 -6.64
C SER A 117 6.97 -8.05 -7.20
N LYS A 118 5.98 -8.22 -6.34
CA LYS A 118 4.56 -8.22 -6.71
C LYS A 118 4.13 -6.90 -7.36
N TRP A 119 4.58 -5.77 -6.81
CA TRP A 119 4.31 -4.46 -7.39
C TRP A 119 4.99 -4.30 -8.75
N TYR A 120 6.25 -4.70 -8.87
CA TYR A 120 6.99 -4.67 -10.12
C TYR A 120 6.32 -5.52 -11.20
N GLU A 121 5.89 -6.74 -10.88
CA GLU A 121 5.17 -7.61 -11.81
C GLU A 121 3.90 -6.95 -12.37
N GLN A 122 3.12 -6.28 -11.52
CA GLN A 122 1.92 -5.57 -11.98
C GLN A 122 2.28 -4.36 -12.87
N ALA A 123 3.34 -3.62 -12.52
CA ALA A 123 3.82 -2.51 -13.32
C ALA A 123 4.35 -2.96 -14.69
N GLU A 124 5.07 -4.10 -14.74
CA GLU A 124 5.56 -4.71 -15.98
C GLU A 124 4.41 -5.16 -16.90
N LYS A 125 3.33 -5.71 -16.36
CA LYS A 125 2.14 -6.07 -17.14
C LYS A 125 1.52 -4.84 -17.83
N VAL A 126 1.48 -3.70 -17.13
CA VAL A 126 1.03 -2.43 -17.77
C VAL A 126 1.98 -2.02 -18.87
N HIS A 127 3.28 -2.10 -18.65
CA HIS A 127 4.29 -1.73 -19.65
C HIS A 127 4.22 -2.62 -20.89
N LYS A 128 3.91 -3.89 -20.73
CA LYS A 128 3.71 -4.85 -21.84
C LYS A 128 2.33 -4.78 -22.49
N GLY A 129 1.42 -3.97 -21.98
CA GLY A 129 0.02 -3.89 -22.47
C GLY A 129 -0.85 -5.08 -22.08
N GLU A 130 -0.41 -5.92 -21.15
CA GLU A 130 -1.14 -7.07 -20.62
C GLU A 130 -2.20 -6.67 -19.58
N LEU A 131 -2.05 -5.49 -19.00
CA LEU A 131 -2.92 -4.92 -17.96
C LEU A 131 -3.21 -3.45 -18.32
N THR A 132 -4.47 -3.05 -18.25
CA THR A 132 -4.84 -1.64 -18.44
C THR A 132 -4.42 -0.78 -17.24
N LYS A 133 -4.31 0.54 -17.47
CA LYS A 133 -4.02 1.48 -16.40
C LYS A 133 -5.11 1.49 -15.33
N GLU A 134 -6.37 1.32 -15.74
CA GLU A 134 -7.54 1.26 -14.87
C GLU A 134 -7.52 0.03 -13.96
N GLU A 135 -7.18 -1.14 -14.50
CA GLU A 135 -7.04 -2.39 -13.74
C GLU A 135 -5.87 -2.30 -12.74
N TYR A 136 -4.73 -1.77 -13.18
CA TYR A 136 -3.59 -1.52 -12.30
C TYR A 136 -3.92 -0.57 -11.16
N ASP A 137 -4.60 0.54 -11.46
CA ASP A 137 -5.03 1.50 -10.45
C ASP A 137 -6.07 0.89 -9.50
N SER A 138 -6.98 0.06 -10.00
CA SER A 138 -7.93 -0.68 -9.18
C SER A 138 -7.20 -1.61 -8.21
N TRP A 139 -6.22 -2.37 -8.69
CA TRP A 139 -5.40 -3.23 -7.84
C TRP A 139 -4.67 -2.44 -6.75
N ARG A 140 -3.96 -1.35 -7.10
CA ARG A 140 -3.22 -0.52 -6.13
C ARG A 140 -4.12 0.07 -5.05
N TYR A 141 -5.30 0.58 -5.44
CA TYR A 141 -6.19 1.27 -4.51
C TYR A 141 -7.00 0.31 -3.64
N ASN A 142 -7.08 -0.95 -4.02
CA ASN A 142 -7.74 -2.00 -3.25
C ASN A 142 -6.77 -2.99 -2.62
N PHE A 143 -5.46 -2.70 -2.67
CA PHE A 143 -4.44 -3.53 -2.03
C PHE A 143 -4.77 -3.79 -0.56
N SER A 144 -4.85 -5.05 -0.17
CA SER A 144 -5.40 -5.51 1.09
C SER A 144 -4.51 -6.56 1.78
N GLU A 145 -4.94 -7.04 2.93
CA GLU A 145 -4.25 -8.12 3.65
C GLU A 145 -4.20 -9.44 2.85
N ALA A 146 -5.17 -9.68 1.98
CA ALA A 146 -5.18 -10.83 1.09
C ALA A 146 -4.05 -10.79 0.03
N ASP A 147 -3.52 -9.59 -0.23
CA ASP A 147 -2.41 -9.38 -1.17
C ASP A 147 -1.04 -9.52 -0.51
N LEU A 148 -1.00 -9.56 0.82
CA LEU A 148 0.27 -9.73 1.54
C LEU A 148 0.84 -11.13 1.25
N PRO A 149 2.17 -11.26 1.09
CA PRO A 149 2.81 -12.55 1.03
C PRO A 149 2.49 -13.32 2.33
N GLY A 150 2.19 -14.61 2.20
CA GLY A 150 1.97 -15.47 3.36
C GLY A 150 3.14 -15.31 4.35
N ILE A 151 2.85 -15.37 5.64
CA ILE A 151 3.89 -15.33 6.67
C ILE A 151 4.77 -16.57 6.43
N HIS A 152 5.93 -16.36 5.82
CA HIS A 152 6.98 -17.37 5.78
C HIS A 152 7.53 -17.50 7.21
N VAL A 153 6.83 -18.23 8.05
CA VAL A 153 7.41 -18.71 9.30
C VAL A 153 8.60 -19.55 8.87
N LYS A 154 9.82 -19.07 9.10
CA LYS A 154 10.98 -19.94 9.11
C LYS A 154 10.68 -20.96 10.21
N VAL A 155 10.11 -22.10 9.82
CA VAL A 155 10.14 -23.27 10.66
C VAL A 155 11.61 -23.67 10.71
N THR A 156 12.32 -23.21 11.72
CA THR A 156 13.59 -23.83 12.09
C THR A 156 13.23 -25.27 12.40
N PRO A 157 13.70 -26.25 11.60
CA PRO A 157 13.42 -27.65 11.89
C PRO A 157 13.85 -27.91 13.33
N SER A 158 13.01 -28.58 14.11
CA SER A 158 13.43 -29.05 15.43
C SER A 158 14.71 -29.87 15.25
N GLN A 159 15.56 -29.89 16.26
CA GLN A 159 16.82 -30.64 16.20
C GLN A 159 16.60 -32.09 15.72
N GLU A 160 15.49 -32.71 16.16
CA GLU A 160 15.04 -34.02 15.72
C GLU A 160 14.76 -34.14 14.22
N LEU A 161 14.14 -33.11 13.62
CA LEU A 161 13.84 -33.05 12.19
C LEU A 161 15.12 -32.83 11.35
N SER A 162 16.05 -32.01 11.86
CA SER A 162 17.36 -31.81 11.26
C SER A 162 18.19 -33.11 11.28
N ASP A 163 18.19 -33.81 12.41
CA ASP A 163 18.89 -35.10 12.55
C ASP A 163 18.28 -36.21 11.68
N ALA A 164 16.94 -36.19 11.52
CA ALA A 164 16.25 -37.12 10.62
C ALA A 164 16.60 -36.86 9.15
N LEU A 165 16.63 -35.58 8.73
CA LEU A 165 17.02 -35.20 7.36
C LEU A 165 18.47 -35.56 7.06
N ILE A 166 19.38 -35.39 8.03
CA ILE A 166 20.79 -35.77 7.90
C ILE A 166 20.93 -37.29 7.77
N ARG A 167 20.18 -38.10 8.51
CA ARG A 167 20.16 -39.57 8.38
C ARG A 167 19.67 -40.01 6.99
N MET A 168 18.55 -39.44 6.52
CA MET A 168 17.99 -39.73 5.20
C MET A 168 18.93 -39.35 4.04
N SER A 169 19.71 -38.26 4.21
CA SER A 169 20.69 -37.86 3.19
C SER A 169 21.92 -38.77 3.15
N LYS A 170 22.32 -39.38 4.28
CA LYS A 170 23.42 -40.38 4.35
C LYS A 170 23.00 -41.73 3.78
N GLU A 171 21.76 -42.16 3.97
CA GLU A 171 21.24 -43.43 3.42
C GLU A 171 21.05 -43.35 1.89
N LYS A 172 20.93 -42.16 1.29
CA LYS A 172 20.83 -42.00 -0.19
C LYS A 172 22.16 -41.79 -0.90
N GLY A 173 23.27 -41.72 -0.19
CA GLY A 173 24.61 -41.50 -0.73
C GLY A 173 25.50 -42.72 -0.76
N GLU A 174 24.98 -43.94 -0.44
CA GLU A 174 25.71 -45.21 -0.44
C GLU A 174 25.23 -46.18 -1.53
N ASP A 175 24.73 -45.67 -2.67
CA ASP A 175 24.52 -46.50 -3.88
C ASP A 175 25.41 -46.01 -5.03
#